data_cb56ae9d1ecc22b6ccb1bd3ff06e3d33
#
_entry.id   cb56ae9d1ecc22b6ccb1bd3ff06e3d33
#
_cell.length_a   1.000
_cell.length_b   1.000
_cell.length_c   1.000
_cell.angle_alpha   90.00
_cell.angle_beta   90.00
_cell.angle_gamma   90.00
#
_symmetry.space_group_name_H-M   'P 1'
#
loop_
_entity.id
_entity.type
_entity.pdbx_description
1 polymer ?
#
loop_
_entity_poly.entity_id
_entity_poly.type
_entity_poly.pdbx_seq_one_letter_code
_entity_poly.pdbx_strand_id
1 'polypeptide(L)'
;MKKEDKALVIEKIIETLKQYNGFYLVETTGLDAEKTSQLRRACFGKDIKLMVVKNTLLHQALERMDGDFAELYGALKGSTSLMCTNVGNAPAKLLKDFVKKGDKLPALKAAYVEETCYVGADQLDALASIKSKNELIADVVALLQSPAKNVISGLQSGATKLHGILETLSKKEN
;
A
#
# COMPACT_ATOMS: atom_id res chain seq x y z
N MET A 1 -12.96 30.90 -7.60
CA MET A 1 -12.84 30.41 -6.23
C MET A 1 -12.51 31.57 -5.32
N LYS A 2 -13.35 31.91 -4.39
CA LYS A 2 -13.12 33.01 -3.41
C LYS A 2 -11.98 32.60 -2.46
N LYS A 3 -11.38 33.59 -1.77
CA LYS A 3 -10.25 33.34 -0.86
C LYS A 3 -10.68 32.47 0.34
N GLU A 4 -11.89 32.64 0.80
CA GLU A 4 -12.53 31.87 1.88
C GLU A 4 -12.70 30.38 1.50
N ASP A 5 -13.17 30.10 0.27
CA ASP A 5 -13.32 28.72 -0.23
C ASP A 5 -11.99 27.97 -0.28
N LYS A 6 -10.88 28.67 -0.58
CA LYS A 6 -9.55 28.06 -0.63
C LYS A 6 -9.09 27.63 0.76
N ALA A 7 -9.33 28.45 1.78
CA ALA A 7 -8.96 28.13 3.15
C ALA A 7 -9.71 26.88 3.63
N LEU A 8 -11.01 26.80 3.38
CA LEU A 8 -11.83 25.65 3.73
C LEU A 8 -11.38 24.36 3.01
N VAL A 9 -10.95 24.46 1.76
CA VAL A 9 -10.42 23.30 1.01
C VAL A 9 -9.09 22.84 1.60
N ILE A 10 -8.19 23.78 1.95
CA ILE A 10 -6.90 23.46 2.58
C ILE A 10 -7.13 22.75 3.92
N GLU A 11 -8.04 23.26 4.75
CA GLU A 11 -8.38 22.65 6.04
C GLU A 11 -8.92 21.21 5.86
N LYS A 12 -9.80 20.99 4.89
CA LYS A 12 -10.31 19.64 4.55
C LYS A 12 -9.20 18.69 4.07
N ILE A 13 -8.21 19.21 3.31
CA ILE A 13 -7.07 18.40 2.87
C ILE A 13 -6.23 18.02 4.08
N ILE A 14 -5.90 18.97 4.96
CA ILE A 14 -5.12 18.74 6.18
C ILE A 14 -5.83 17.74 7.09
N GLU A 15 -7.13 17.91 7.32
CA GLU A 15 -7.94 16.98 8.11
C GLU A 15 -7.90 15.56 7.51
N THR A 16 -8.07 15.47 6.19
CA THR A 16 -7.99 14.18 5.50
C THR A 16 -6.59 13.56 5.65
N LEU A 17 -5.52 14.31 5.42
CA LEU A 17 -4.15 13.82 5.55
C LEU A 17 -3.82 13.35 6.98
N LYS A 18 -4.35 14.03 8.00
CA LYS A 18 -4.19 13.63 9.40
C LYS A 18 -4.96 12.35 9.78
N GLN A 19 -6.03 12.02 9.06
CA GLN A 19 -6.81 10.80 9.29
C GLN A 19 -6.11 9.53 8.76
N TYR A 20 -5.16 9.67 7.83
CA TYR A 20 -4.48 8.56 7.18
C TYR A 20 -2.98 8.58 7.46
N ASN A 21 -2.39 7.39 7.59
CA ASN A 21 -0.97 7.24 7.92
C ASN A 21 -0.03 7.48 6.72
N GLY A 22 -0.56 7.48 5.50
CA GLY A 22 0.23 7.69 4.31
C GLY A 22 -0.60 8.16 3.13
N PHE A 23 0.08 8.80 2.17
CA PHE A 23 -0.57 9.25 0.95
C PHE A 23 0.33 9.08 -0.26
N TYR A 24 -0.30 8.94 -1.41
CA TYR A 24 0.33 8.77 -2.72
C TYR A 24 -0.10 9.90 -3.65
N LEU A 25 0.84 10.44 -4.39
CA LEU A 25 0.62 11.42 -5.46
C LEU A 25 0.70 10.69 -6.79
N VAL A 26 -0.40 10.67 -7.51
CA VAL A 26 -0.54 9.88 -8.73
C VAL A 26 -1.01 10.77 -9.87
N GLU A 27 -0.49 10.53 -11.06
CA GLU A 27 -0.99 11.16 -12.28
C GLU A 27 -2.13 10.35 -12.88
N THR A 28 -3.26 11.01 -13.03
CA THR A 28 -4.47 10.42 -13.63
C THR A 28 -4.86 11.12 -14.94
N THR A 29 -4.01 12.02 -15.46
CA THR A 29 -4.26 12.74 -16.70
C THR A 29 -4.26 11.78 -17.88
N GLY A 30 -5.30 11.83 -18.71
CA GLY A 30 -5.41 10.95 -19.89
C GLY A 30 -6.09 9.62 -19.64
N LEU A 31 -6.59 9.37 -18.43
CA LEU A 31 -7.48 8.23 -18.19
C LEU A 31 -8.88 8.51 -18.73
N ASP A 32 -9.46 7.55 -19.43
CA ASP A 32 -10.85 7.57 -19.85
C ASP A 32 -11.80 7.59 -18.64
N ALA A 33 -13.03 8.08 -18.85
CA ALA A 33 -14.03 8.14 -17.78
C ALA A 33 -14.34 6.76 -17.20
N GLU A 34 -14.36 5.71 -18.05
CA GLU A 34 -14.57 4.34 -17.62
C GLU A 34 -13.43 3.85 -16.71
N LYS A 35 -12.17 4.04 -17.12
CA LYS A 35 -10.99 3.67 -16.33
C LYS A 35 -10.91 4.44 -15.03
N THR A 36 -11.27 5.73 -15.06
CA THR A 36 -11.34 6.55 -13.83
C THR A 36 -12.40 6.02 -12.88
N SER A 37 -13.55 5.58 -13.38
CA SER A 37 -14.61 4.98 -12.57
C SER A 37 -14.16 3.62 -11.98
N GLN A 38 -13.48 2.80 -12.79
CA GLN A 38 -12.91 1.52 -12.33
C GLN A 38 -11.85 1.75 -11.23
N LEU A 39 -10.96 2.75 -11.43
CA LEU A 39 -9.95 3.12 -10.43
C LEU A 39 -10.61 3.55 -9.10
N ARG A 40 -11.63 4.40 -9.16
CA ARG A 40 -12.37 4.84 -7.97
C ARG A 40 -13.03 3.68 -7.23
N ARG A 41 -13.66 2.74 -7.96
CA ARG A 41 -14.27 1.54 -7.37
C ARG A 41 -13.21 0.64 -6.72
N ALA A 42 -12.08 0.44 -7.39
CA ALA A 42 -10.97 -0.36 -6.86
C ALA A 42 -10.33 0.29 -5.62
N CYS A 43 -10.21 1.62 -5.59
CA CYS A 43 -9.76 2.38 -4.41
C CYS A 43 -10.74 2.19 -3.25
N PHE A 44 -12.04 2.34 -3.51
CA PHE A 44 -13.07 2.18 -2.48
C PHE A 44 -13.06 0.78 -1.87
N GLY A 45 -12.89 -0.27 -2.69
CA GLY A 45 -12.81 -1.66 -2.21
C GLY A 45 -11.57 -1.99 -1.36
N LYS A 46 -10.57 -1.09 -1.33
CA LYS A 46 -9.32 -1.23 -0.54
C LYS A 46 -9.17 -0.13 0.52
N ASP A 47 -10.25 0.57 0.87
CA ASP A 47 -10.27 1.69 1.83
C ASP A 47 -9.26 2.80 1.50
N ILE A 48 -9.06 3.06 0.21
CA ILE A 48 -8.21 4.15 -0.29
C ILE A 48 -9.10 5.32 -0.68
N LYS A 49 -8.88 6.48 -0.06
CA LYS A 49 -9.58 7.71 -0.41
C LYS A 49 -8.88 8.40 -1.58
N LEU A 50 -9.52 8.40 -2.74
CA LEU A 50 -9.02 9.09 -3.94
C LEU A 50 -9.66 10.47 -4.08
N MET A 51 -8.85 11.51 -4.16
CA MET A 51 -9.29 12.87 -4.43
C MET A 51 -8.35 13.57 -5.41
N VAL A 52 -8.90 14.42 -6.28
CA VAL A 52 -8.13 15.26 -7.18
C VAL A 52 -7.98 16.62 -6.54
N VAL A 53 -6.76 17.09 -6.38
CA VAL A 53 -6.43 18.32 -5.68
C VAL A 53 -5.57 19.21 -6.56
N LYS A 54 -5.78 20.52 -6.44
CA LYS A 54 -4.92 21.50 -7.11
C LYS A 54 -3.55 21.55 -6.40
N ASN A 55 -2.46 21.43 -7.15
CA ASN A 55 -1.09 21.38 -6.61
C ASN A 55 -0.75 22.54 -5.66
N THR A 56 -1.19 23.76 -5.99
CA THR A 56 -0.94 24.93 -5.14
C THR A 56 -1.65 24.86 -3.78
N LEU A 57 -2.83 24.22 -3.71
CA LEU A 57 -3.55 24.02 -2.45
C LEU A 57 -2.92 22.89 -1.64
N LEU A 58 -2.47 21.83 -2.32
CA LEU A 58 -1.75 20.74 -1.68
C LEU A 58 -0.41 21.22 -1.09
N HIS A 59 0.33 22.04 -1.84
CA HIS A 59 1.59 22.64 -1.36
C HIS A 59 1.35 23.43 -0.06
N GLN A 60 0.35 24.32 -0.06
CA GLN A 60 0.00 25.09 1.13
C GLN A 60 -0.50 24.24 2.29
N ALA A 61 -1.15 23.10 2.00
CA ALA A 61 -1.57 22.16 3.03
C ALA A 61 -0.37 21.44 3.65
N LEU A 62 0.60 20.99 2.83
CA LEU A 62 1.82 20.34 3.30
C LEU A 62 2.74 21.29 4.09
N GLU A 63 2.83 22.58 3.70
CA GLU A 63 3.57 23.60 4.46
C GLU A 63 3.01 23.87 5.86
N ARG A 64 1.72 23.63 6.06
CA ARG A 64 1.04 23.79 7.36
C ARG A 64 1.07 22.53 8.23
N MET A 65 1.53 21.43 7.68
CA MET A 65 1.71 20.18 8.40
C MET A 65 3.14 20.07 8.92
N ASP A 66 3.29 19.51 10.10
CA ASP A 66 4.58 19.19 10.69
C ASP A 66 5.13 17.94 9.99
N GLY A 67 6.13 18.10 9.12
CA GLY A 67 6.79 17.00 8.40
C GLY A 67 7.76 17.50 7.34
N ASP A 68 8.70 16.66 6.97
CA ASP A 68 9.66 16.96 5.90
C ASP A 68 9.11 16.50 4.55
N PHE A 69 8.50 17.44 3.83
CA PHE A 69 7.90 17.22 2.51
C PHE A 69 8.69 17.88 1.38
N ALA A 70 9.93 18.34 1.65
CA ALA A 70 10.73 19.11 0.68
C ALA A 70 10.90 18.36 -0.65
N GLU A 71 11.13 17.04 -0.59
CA GLU A 71 11.31 16.21 -1.78
C GLU A 71 10.04 16.07 -2.63
N LEU A 72 8.85 16.16 -2.01
CA LEU A 72 7.57 16.00 -2.69
C LEU A 72 7.20 17.19 -3.56
N TYR A 73 7.72 18.39 -3.24
CA TYR A 73 7.40 19.61 -4.00
C TYR A 73 7.85 19.52 -5.47
N GLY A 74 8.96 18.84 -5.72
CA GLY A 74 9.45 18.59 -7.08
C GLY A 74 8.49 17.77 -7.96
N ALA A 75 7.72 16.89 -7.32
CA ALA A 75 6.75 16.01 -7.98
C ALA A 75 5.37 16.67 -8.24
N LEU A 76 5.10 17.85 -7.68
CA LEU A 76 3.83 18.57 -7.82
C LEU A 76 3.71 19.32 -9.15
N LYS A 77 4.05 18.67 -10.28
CA LYS A 77 3.91 19.21 -11.63
C LYS A 77 2.75 18.52 -12.35
N GLY A 78 1.98 19.28 -13.13
CA GLY A 78 0.84 18.74 -13.90
C GLY A 78 -0.36 18.41 -13.02
N SER A 79 -1.25 17.52 -13.50
CA SER A 79 -2.41 17.07 -12.72
C SER A 79 -1.99 16.06 -11.66
N THR A 80 -2.50 16.24 -10.46
CA THR A 80 -2.16 15.37 -9.33
C THR A 80 -3.43 14.89 -8.64
N SER A 81 -3.53 13.59 -8.49
CA SER A 81 -4.55 12.92 -7.67
C SER A 81 -3.90 12.41 -6.39
N LEU A 82 -4.55 12.65 -5.28
CA LEU A 82 -4.14 12.22 -3.96
C LEU A 82 -4.86 10.93 -3.59
N MET A 83 -4.13 9.89 -3.22
CA MET A 83 -4.64 8.65 -2.66
C MET A 83 -4.20 8.55 -1.21
N CYS A 84 -5.13 8.61 -0.25
CA CYS A 84 -4.84 8.47 1.17
C CYS A 84 -5.21 7.06 1.64
N THR A 85 -4.36 6.48 2.48
CA THR A 85 -4.53 5.11 2.98
C THR A 85 -3.91 4.92 4.36
N ASN A 86 -4.45 3.96 5.11
CA ASN A 86 -3.85 3.51 6.37
C ASN A 86 -2.89 2.32 6.16
N VAL A 87 -2.97 1.67 5.00
CA VAL A 87 -2.12 0.52 4.65
C VAL A 87 -1.13 0.94 3.57
N GLY A 88 0.14 1.11 3.95
CA GLY A 88 1.17 1.69 3.09
C GLY A 88 1.30 1.04 1.70
N ASN A 89 1.18 -0.27 1.59
CA ASN A 89 1.38 -0.99 0.32
C ASN A 89 0.12 -1.10 -0.56
N ALA A 90 -1.08 -0.78 -0.05
CA ALA A 90 -2.33 -1.00 -0.77
C ALA A 90 -2.45 -0.19 -2.08
N PRO A 91 -2.13 1.13 -2.12
CA PRO A 91 -2.17 1.89 -3.36
C PRO A 91 -1.13 1.42 -4.37
N ALA A 92 0.09 1.07 -3.92
CA ALA A 92 1.16 0.61 -4.80
C ALA A 92 0.78 -0.71 -5.50
N LYS A 93 0.23 -1.69 -4.76
CA LYS A 93 -0.28 -2.93 -5.33
C LYS A 93 -1.41 -2.67 -6.34
N LEU A 94 -2.33 -1.74 -6.03
CA LEU A 94 -3.42 -1.36 -6.92
C LEU A 94 -2.89 -0.72 -8.21
N LEU A 95 -1.98 0.24 -8.11
CA LEU A 95 -1.36 0.89 -9.27
C LEU A 95 -0.65 -0.14 -10.15
N LYS A 96 0.10 -1.06 -9.55
CA LYS A 96 0.78 -2.15 -10.28
C LYS A 96 -0.18 -3.05 -11.04
N ASP A 97 -1.34 -3.36 -10.45
CA ASP A 97 -2.38 -4.15 -11.11
C ASP A 97 -3.00 -3.42 -12.33
N PHE A 98 -3.12 -2.09 -12.26
CA PHE A 98 -3.56 -1.28 -13.41
C PHE A 98 -2.49 -1.20 -14.49
N VAL A 99 -1.23 -0.98 -14.13
CA VAL A 99 -0.10 -0.93 -15.09
C VAL A 99 0.10 -2.26 -15.80
N LYS A 100 -0.04 -3.40 -15.12
CA LYS A 100 0.04 -4.75 -15.74
C LYS A 100 -1.02 -4.98 -16.82
N LYS A 101 -2.16 -4.28 -16.77
CA LYS A 101 -3.19 -4.36 -17.81
C LYS A 101 -2.84 -3.62 -19.11
N GLY A 102 -1.60 -3.13 -19.23
CA GLY A 102 -1.10 -2.45 -20.43
C GLY A 102 -1.32 -0.95 -20.48
N ASP A 103 -1.83 -0.38 -19.41
CA ASP A 103 -2.02 1.06 -19.28
C ASP A 103 -0.77 1.71 -18.66
N LYS A 104 -0.26 2.78 -19.30
CA LYS A 104 0.83 3.59 -18.75
C LYS A 104 0.38 4.47 -17.57
N LEU A 105 -0.92 4.59 -17.39
CA LEU A 105 -1.56 5.41 -16.35
C LEU A 105 -2.51 4.53 -15.52
N PRO A 106 -2.68 4.79 -14.23
CA PRO A 106 -2.13 5.90 -13.43
C PRO A 106 -0.64 5.74 -13.10
N ALA A 107 0.15 6.81 -13.24
CA ALA A 107 1.59 6.81 -12.94
C ALA A 107 1.86 7.36 -11.52
N LEU A 108 2.76 6.72 -10.79
CA LEU A 108 3.22 7.21 -9.50
C LEU A 108 4.13 8.42 -9.70
N LYS A 109 3.86 9.53 -9.02
CA LYS A 109 4.75 10.71 -8.95
C LYS A 109 5.60 10.68 -7.70
N ALA A 110 4.96 10.51 -6.57
CA ALA A 110 5.61 10.40 -5.28
C ALA A 110 4.68 9.72 -4.28
N ALA A 111 5.23 9.24 -3.18
CA ALA A 111 4.49 8.68 -2.06
C ALA A 111 5.14 9.11 -0.74
N TYR A 112 4.32 9.26 0.27
CA TYR A 112 4.73 9.46 1.65
C TYR A 112 4.16 8.32 2.48
N VAL A 113 5.04 7.45 2.95
CA VAL A 113 4.67 6.25 3.71
C VAL A 113 5.65 6.08 4.86
N GLU A 114 5.12 5.90 6.07
CA GLU A 114 5.93 5.66 7.28
C GLU A 114 7.04 6.71 7.47
N GLU A 115 6.65 8.00 7.35
CA GLU A 115 7.54 9.16 7.52
C GLU A 115 8.68 9.26 6.49
N THR A 116 8.64 8.44 5.44
CA THR A 116 9.61 8.48 4.34
C THR A 116 8.99 8.94 3.03
N CYS A 117 9.75 9.77 2.29
CA CYS A 117 9.37 10.25 0.97
C CYS A 117 9.95 9.33 -0.12
N TYR A 118 9.12 8.91 -1.04
CA TYR A 118 9.49 8.15 -2.23
C TYR A 118 9.13 8.96 -3.46
N VAL A 119 10.10 9.33 -4.28
CA VAL A 119 9.88 10.16 -5.48
C VAL A 119 10.25 9.34 -6.72
N GLY A 120 9.34 9.34 -7.71
CA GLY A 120 9.53 8.69 -9.00
C GLY A 120 8.72 7.41 -9.18
N ALA A 121 8.49 7.08 -10.45
CA ALA A 121 7.74 5.88 -10.85
C ALA A 121 8.48 4.57 -10.53
N ASP A 122 9.82 4.61 -10.51
CA ASP A 122 10.69 3.45 -10.25
C ASP A 122 10.52 2.89 -8.83
N GLN A 123 10.05 3.72 -7.88
CA GLN A 123 9.81 3.33 -6.51
C GLN A 123 8.53 2.49 -6.32
N LEU A 124 7.72 2.33 -7.38
CA LEU A 124 6.46 1.59 -7.30
C LEU A 124 6.67 0.12 -6.87
N ASP A 125 7.72 -0.52 -7.37
CA ASP A 125 8.02 -1.91 -7.03
C ASP A 125 8.51 -2.05 -5.58
N ALA A 126 9.32 -1.11 -5.10
CA ALA A 126 9.74 -1.03 -3.72
C ALA A 126 8.53 -0.85 -2.78
N LEU A 127 7.67 0.13 -3.08
CA LEU A 127 6.44 0.40 -2.32
C LEU A 127 5.46 -0.77 -2.31
N ALA A 128 5.35 -1.51 -3.41
CA ALA A 128 4.50 -2.70 -3.49
C ALA A 128 5.04 -3.88 -2.66
N SER A 129 6.36 -3.93 -2.44
CA SER A 129 7.04 -4.97 -1.64
C SER A 129 7.06 -4.67 -0.14
N ILE A 130 6.80 -3.44 0.28
CA ILE A 130 6.69 -3.06 1.70
C ILE A 130 5.57 -3.90 2.33
N LYS A 131 5.87 -4.52 3.47
CA LYS A 131 4.88 -5.26 4.25
C LYS A 131 4.03 -4.30 5.07
N SER A 132 2.76 -4.57 5.19
CA SER A 132 1.89 -3.82 6.08
C SER A 132 2.25 -4.09 7.55
N LYS A 133 1.90 -3.18 8.47
CA LYS A 133 2.13 -3.34 9.91
C LYS A 133 1.61 -4.70 10.42
N ASN A 134 0.44 -5.12 9.98
CA ASN A 134 -0.16 -6.39 10.39
C ASN A 134 0.62 -7.59 9.81
N GLU A 135 1.11 -7.49 8.58
CA GLU A 135 1.97 -8.52 7.97
C GLU A 135 3.31 -8.64 8.72
N LEU A 136 3.91 -7.52 9.12
CA LEU A 136 5.14 -7.52 9.92
C LEU A 136 4.93 -8.17 11.30
N ILE A 137 3.83 -7.84 11.97
CA ILE A 137 3.48 -8.45 13.26
C ILE A 137 3.26 -9.95 13.08
N ALA A 138 2.55 -10.38 12.04
CA ALA A 138 2.32 -11.79 11.75
C ALA A 138 3.64 -12.54 11.49
N ASP A 139 4.57 -11.94 10.76
CA ASP A 139 5.90 -12.51 10.52
C ASP A 139 6.69 -12.70 11.83
N VAL A 140 6.69 -11.69 12.71
CA VAL A 140 7.36 -11.77 14.01
C VAL A 140 6.74 -12.88 14.87
N VAL A 141 5.41 -12.97 14.92
CA VAL A 141 4.72 -14.04 15.65
C VAL A 141 5.06 -15.41 15.06
N ALA A 142 5.06 -15.54 13.72
CA ALA A 142 5.45 -16.78 13.04
C ALA A 142 6.90 -17.17 13.36
N LEU A 143 7.82 -16.21 13.38
CA LEU A 143 9.22 -16.44 13.73
C LEU A 143 9.38 -16.92 15.18
N LEU A 144 8.65 -16.34 16.12
CA LEU A 144 8.66 -16.75 17.52
C LEU A 144 8.05 -18.14 17.73
N GLN A 145 7.05 -18.52 16.93
CA GLN A 145 6.43 -19.84 16.99
C GLN A 145 7.21 -20.92 16.24
N SER A 146 8.07 -20.53 15.30
CA SER A 146 8.82 -21.44 14.43
C SER A 146 9.62 -22.49 15.19
N PRO A 147 10.42 -22.16 16.25
CA PRO A 147 11.16 -23.16 17.01
C PRO A 147 10.25 -24.22 17.64
N ALA A 148 9.11 -23.80 18.24
CA ALA A 148 8.17 -24.72 18.83
C ALA A 148 7.51 -25.64 17.80
N LYS A 149 7.08 -25.09 16.67
CA LYS A 149 6.52 -25.87 15.54
C LYS A 149 7.52 -26.88 14.98
N ASN A 150 8.78 -26.49 14.83
CA ASN A 150 9.84 -27.35 14.30
C ASN A 150 10.10 -28.54 15.24
N VAL A 151 10.13 -28.31 16.56
CA VAL A 151 10.30 -29.39 17.56
C VAL A 151 9.10 -30.35 17.54
N ILE A 152 7.87 -29.82 17.54
CA ILE A 152 6.66 -30.63 17.47
C ILE A 152 6.60 -31.44 16.16
N SER A 153 6.90 -30.81 15.03
CA SER A 153 6.95 -31.47 13.72
C SER A 153 8.04 -32.56 13.68
N GLY A 154 9.21 -32.31 14.28
CA GLY A 154 10.28 -33.30 14.41
C GLY A 154 9.84 -34.52 15.21
N LEU A 155 9.16 -34.35 16.34
CA LEU A 155 8.64 -35.42 17.16
C LEU A 155 7.51 -36.19 16.43
N GLN A 156 6.58 -35.48 15.80
CA GLN A 156 5.48 -36.11 15.04
C GLN A 156 5.99 -36.86 13.82
N SER A 157 7.02 -36.37 13.12
CA SER A 157 7.56 -37.04 11.94
C SER A 157 8.20 -38.39 12.29
N GLY A 158 8.83 -38.53 13.47
CA GLY A 158 9.32 -39.78 14.01
C GLY A 158 8.20 -40.80 14.21
N ALA A 159 7.14 -40.38 14.88
CA ALA A 159 5.97 -41.22 15.14
C ALA A 159 5.27 -41.67 13.84
N THR A 160 5.10 -40.74 12.87
CA THR A 160 4.49 -41.05 11.57
C THR A 160 5.32 -42.04 10.75
N LYS A 161 6.65 -41.91 10.78
CA LYS A 161 7.56 -42.86 10.10
C LYS A 161 7.48 -44.25 10.72
N LEU A 162 7.46 -44.36 12.07
CA LEU A 162 7.31 -45.65 12.75
C LEU A 162 5.95 -46.27 12.46
N HIS A 163 4.88 -45.49 12.47
CA HIS A 163 3.54 -45.99 12.11
C HIS A 163 3.49 -46.49 10.67
N GLY A 164 4.06 -45.75 9.72
CA GLY A 164 4.13 -46.17 8.32
C GLY A 164 4.94 -47.46 8.12
N ILE A 165 6.06 -47.66 8.87
CA ILE A 165 6.84 -48.88 8.82
C ILE A 165 6.03 -50.07 9.39
N LEU A 166 5.35 -49.89 10.51
CA LEU A 166 4.51 -50.91 11.12
C LEU A 166 3.35 -51.30 10.19
N GLU A 167 2.73 -50.35 9.53
CA GLU A 167 1.65 -50.61 8.57
C GLU A 167 2.13 -51.38 7.35
N THR A 168 3.31 -51.03 6.83
CA THR A 168 3.93 -51.77 5.71
C THR A 168 4.36 -53.17 6.08
N LEU A 169 4.84 -53.41 7.31
CA LEU A 169 5.17 -54.74 7.81
C LEU A 169 3.90 -55.60 8.00
N SER A 170 2.85 -55.03 8.60
CA SER A 170 1.59 -55.78 8.79
C SER A 170 0.91 -56.16 7.47
N LYS A 171 1.06 -55.36 6.42
CA LYS A 171 0.56 -55.67 5.06
C LYS A 171 1.40 -56.74 4.32
N LYS A 172 2.62 -56.99 4.78
CA LYS A 172 3.54 -57.95 4.16
C LYS A 172 3.45 -59.34 4.79
N GLU A 173 2.86 -59.45 6.00
CA GLU A 173 2.61 -60.72 6.69
C GLU A 173 1.27 -61.39 6.33
N ASN A 174 0.40 -60.68 5.58
CA ASN A 174 -0.81 -61.21 4.97
C ASN A 174 -0.62 -61.39 3.45
#